data_cded41ad502d17929e19ab981d44c15b
#
_entry.id   cded41ad502d17929e19ab981d44c15b
#
_cell.length_a   1.000
_cell.length_b   1.000
_cell.length_c   1.000
_cell.angle_alpha   90.00
_cell.angle_beta   90.00
_cell.angle_gamma   90.00
#
_symmetry.space_group_name_H-M   'P 1'
#
loop_
_entity.id
_entity.type
_entity.pdbx_description
1 polymer ?
#
loop_
_entity_poly.entity_id
_entity_poly.type
_entity_poly.pdbx_seq_one_letter_code
_entity_poly.pdbx_strand_id
1 'polypeptide(L)'
;MSADSLRDAAFCDVLNRELVCALGCTEPIAVAYAAALASQTLGCEPDHMDVACSGNIIKNVKSVTVPNSGGMHGIEAAAVLGAVGGDAKSALEVLESVDDKDRARVAELLTDAGYCDVSLVEGVPNLYIKVAATAGGHTAVVEITDHHTNVTCHTLDGIPVCGKSAGECAACAERVVAERAADKADTPMSIESIIDFIEDGDIEDARAAVERQIELNGAISAEGLAHAWGAEVGRTLLGARADDVACRARARAAAGSDARMNGCALPVAIVCGSGNQGITCALPVMEYAEYLRCDHERLVRAVMLSDLIAVHIKSYIGALSAFCGAICAACGAGAAITWLCGGTHEQIGATVSNTLGNVGGIVCDGAKASCAAKISAAVDAAILGHDMAMQGRGFRAGEGLIQDTVEQTIASMGYVGRVGMKDTDVEILNIMIGKTRVC
;
A
#
# COMPACT_ATOMS: atom_id res chain seq x y z
N MET A 1 3.13 2.23 34.14
CA MET A 1 2.54 1.33 33.15
C MET A 1 3.28 0.00 33.26
N SER A 2 2.63 -1.14 33.14
CA SER A 2 3.30 -2.45 33.04
C SER A 2 4.01 -2.56 31.69
N ALA A 3 4.94 -3.53 31.53
CA ALA A 3 5.58 -3.78 30.23
C ALA A 3 4.55 -4.16 29.16
N ASP A 4 3.52 -4.92 29.53
CA ASP A 4 2.42 -5.30 28.64
C ASP A 4 1.61 -4.09 28.17
N SER A 5 1.27 -3.15 29.07
CA SER A 5 0.56 -1.92 28.71
C SER A 5 1.37 -1.01 27.76
N LEU A 6 2.71 -1.02 27.86
CA LEU A 6 3.58 -0.29 26.92
C LEU A 6 3.62 -0.98 25.56
N ARG A 7 3.68 -2.32 25.53
CA ARG A 7 3.61 -3.11 24.29
C ARG A 7 2.28 -2.87 23.58
N ASP A 8 1.17 -2.97 24.29
CA ASP A 8 -0.18 -2.84 23.74
C ASP A 8 -0.40 -1.45 23.13
N ALA A 9 0.00 -0.39 23.84
CA ALA A 9 -0.05 0.98 23.32
C ALA A 9 0.81 1.12 22.04
N ALA A 10 2.01 0.56 22.03
CA ALA A 10 2.90 0.64 20.86
C ALA A 10 2.32 -0.10 19.64
N PHE A 11 1.67 -1.25 19.80
CA PHE A 11 1.04 -1.97 18.70
C PHE A 11 -0.23 -1.26 18.21
N CYS A 12 -1.04 -0.69 19.11
CA CYS A 12 -2.15 0.17 18.72
C CYS A 12 -1.70 1.40 17.94
N ASP A 13 -0.60 2.05 18.34
CA ASP A 13 -0.02 3.18 17.62
C ASP A 13 0.46 2.77 16.22
N VAL A 14 1.07 1.58 16.08
CA VAL A 14 1.44 1.04 14.75
C VAL A 14 0.20 0.87 13.88
N LEU A 15 -0.85 0.22 14.38
CA LEU A 15 -2.09 0.02 13.62
C LEU A 15 -2.73 1.35 13.21
N ASN A 16 -2.89 2.30 14.13
CA ASN A 16 -3.48 3.60 13.85
C ASN A 16 -2.67 4.41 12.82
N ARG A 17 -1.36 4.27 12.81
CA ARG A 17 -0.48 4.93 11.84
C ARG A 17 -0.54 4.29 10.46
N GLU A 18 -0.62 2.97 10.39
CA GLU A 18 -0.57 2.23 9.13
C GLU A 18 -1.94 2.10 8.46
N LEU A 19 -3.05 2.07 9.24
CA LEU A 19 -4.42 1.92 8.73
C LEU A 19 -5.03 3.28 8.40
N VAL A 20 -4.73 3.79 7.21
CA VAL A 20 -5.21 5.10 6.73
C VAL A 20 -6.16 4.89 5.54
N CYS A 21 -7.22 5.71 5.47
CA CYS A 21 -8.10 5.72 4.31
C CYS A 21 -7.41 6.34 3.10
N ALA A 22 -7.61 5.73 1.93
CA ALA A 22 -7.12 6.26 0.66
C ALA A 22 -8.08 5.92 -0.48
N LEU A 23 -8.23 6.85 -1.41
CA LEU A 23 -9.01 6.65 -2.62
C LEU A 23 -8.13 6.00 -3.70
N GLY A 24 -8.49 4.80 -4.15
CA GLY A 24 -7.78 4.11 -5.24
C GLY A 24 -6.28 3.87 -4.96
N CYS A 25 -5.41 4.09 -5.96
CA CYS A 25 -3.97 3.89 -5.84
C CYS A 25 -3.28 5.09 -5.18
N THR A 26 -2.45 4.83 -4.17
CA THR A 26 -1.82 5.86 -3.33
C THR A 26 -0.81 6.73 -4.05
N GLU A 27 -0.08 6.20 -5.02
CA GLU A 27 0.96 6.95 -5.73
C GLU A 27 0.37 8.03 -6.68
N PRO A 28 -0.63 7.76 -7.55
CA PRO A 28 -1.27 8.83 -8.31
C PRO A 28 -2.00 9.83 -7.40
N ILE A 29 -2.55 9.38 -6.27
CA ILE A 29 -3.15 10.28 -5.28
C ILE A 29 -2.10 11.20 -4.65
N ALA A 30 -0.90 10.72 -4.34
CA ALA A 30 0.17 11.58 -3.82
C ALA A 30 0.64 12.62 -4.86
N VAL A 31 0.67 12.26 -6.15
CA VAL A 31 0.93 13.21 -7.25
C VAL A 31 -0.19 14.26 -7.31
N ALA A 32 -1.46 13.84 -7.27
CA ALA A 32 -2.61 14.74 -7.27
C ALA A 32 -2.61 15.65 -6.03
N TYR A 33 -2.25 15.12 -4.86
CA TYR A 33 -2.15 15.90 -3.62
C TYR A 33 -1.07 16.99 -3.70
N ALA A 34 0.12 16.66 -4.22
CA ALA A 34 1.17 17.65 -4.43
C ALA A 34 0.73 18.75 -5.42
N ALA A 35 0.03 18.36 -6.49
CA ALA A 35 -0.48 19.27 -7.49
C ALA A 35 -1.61 20.17 -6.97
N ALA A 36 -2.53 19.62 -6.18
CA ALA A 36 -3.59 20.37 -5.52
C ALA A 36 -3.02 21.42 -4.55
N LEU A 37 -2.02 21.05 -3.74
CA LEU A 37 -1.32 21.98 -2.86
C LEU A 37 -0.63 23.11 -3.64
N ALA A 38 0.05 22.80 -4.75
CA ALA A 38 0.72 23.77 -5.59
C ALA A 38 -0.29 24.75 -6.23
N SER A 39 -1.39 24.24 -6.80
CA SER A 39 -2.46 25.04 -7.40
C SER A 39 -3.16 25.94 -6.38
N GLN A 40 -3.48 25.42 -5.18
CA GLN A 40 -4.05 26.23 -4.09
C GLN A 40 -3.09 27.33 -3.62
N THR A 41 -1.79 27.07 -3.64
CA THR A 41 -0.77 28.06 -3.28
C THR A 41 -0.67 29.19 -4.32
N LEU A 42 -0.83 28.87 -5.61
CA LEU A 42 -0.92 29.89 -6.67
C LEU A 42 -2.23 30.69 -6.58
N GLY A 43 -3.30 30.09 -6.05
CA GLY A 43 -4.63 30.69 -5.97
C GLY A 43 -5.39 30.73 -7.32
N CYS A 44 -4.91 30.05 -8.34
CA CYS A 44 -5.52 29.93 -9.67
C CYS A 44 -5.09 28.65 -10.37
N GLU A 45 -5.78 28.29 -11.46
CA GLU A 45 -5.39 27.17 -12.33
C GLU A 45 -3.99 27.48 -12.92
N PRO A 46 -3.04 26.52 -12.90
CA PRO A 46 -1.72 26.70 -13.50
C PRO A 46 -1.77 26.91 -15.01
N ASP A 47 -0.83 27.70 -15.55
CA ASP A 47 -0.59 27.81 -16.99
C ASP A 47 0.28 26.65 -17.50
N HIS A 48 1.13 26.07 -16.62
CA HIS A 48 2.03 24.97 -16.90
C HIS A 48 2.45 24.24 -15.62
N MET A 49 2.78 22.96 -15.73
CA MET A 49 3.23 22.13 -14.63
C MET A 49 4.45 21.28 -15.01
N ASP A 50 5.48 21.30 -14.16
CA ASP A 50 6.60 20.35 -14.20
C ASP A 50 6.45 19.34 -13.05
N VAL A 51 6.44 18.05 -13.38
CA VAL A 51 6.33 16.96 -12.41
C VAL A 51 7.55 16.06 -12.47
N ALA A 52 8.38 16.11 -11.45
CA ALA A 52 9.60 15.32 -11.35
C ALA A 52 9.41 14.19 -10.32
N CYS A 53 9.63 12.94 -10.74
CA CYS A 53 9.33 11.77 -9.92
C CYS A 53 10.49 10.78 -9.87
N SER A 54 10.59 10.04 -8.73
CA SER A 54 11.45 8.86 -8.67
C SER A 54 10.98 7.77 -9.62
N GLY A 55 11.88 6.84 -9.96
CA GLY A 55 11.56 5.70 -10.82
C GLY A 55 10.41 4.83 -10.29
N ASN A 56 10.32 4.67 -8.97
CA ASN A 56 9.23 3.89 -8.34
C ASN A 56 7.86 4.57 -8.51
N ILE A 57 7.78 5.89 -8.39
CA ILE A 57 6.54 6.63 -8.65
C ILE A 57 6.14 6.49 -10.12
N ILE A 58 7.09 6.70 -11.07
CA ILE A 58 6.81 6.51 -12.50
C ILE A 58 6.30 5.09 -12.78
N LYS A 59 6.99 4.07 -12.24
CA LYS A 59 6.61 2.66 -12.39
C LYS A 59 5.18 2.39 -11.89
N ASN A 60 4.80 2.95 -10.76
CA ASN A 60 3.53 2.68 -10.12
C ASN A 60 2.35 3.48 -10.70
N VAL A 61 2.60 4.67 -11.26
CA VAL A 61 1.53 5.54 -11.78
C VAL A 61 1.28 5.35 -13.27
N LYS A 62 2.31 5.00 -14.06
CA LYS A 62 2.24 4.99 -15.54
C LYS A 62 1.05 4.22 -16.12
N SER A 63 0.65 3.10 -15.52
CA SER A 63 -0.36 2.21 -16.09
C SER A 63 -1.63 2.08 -15.25
N VAL A 64 -1.69 2.76 -14.10
CA VAL A 64 -2.84 2.69 -13.21
C VAL A 64 -3.89 3.73 -13.60
N THR A 65 -5.15 3.38 -13.48
CA THR A 65 -6.25 4.34 -13.61
C THR A 65 -6.21 5.31 -12.43
N VAL A 66 -6.18 6.62 -12.74
CA VAL A 66 -6.27 7.65 -11.70
C VAL A 66 -7.68 7.59 -11.08
N PRO A 67 -7.79 7.52 -9.75
CA PRO A 67 -9.08 7.42 -9.08
C PRO A 67 -9.98 8.61 -9.45
N ASN A 68 -11.28 8.34 -9.60
CA ASN A 68 -12.32 9.32 -9.92
C ASN A 68 -12.06 10.16 -11.18
N SER A 69 -11.15 9.72 -12.07
CA SER A 69 -10.76 10.46 -13.28
C SER A 69 -11.66 10.19 -14.50
N GLY A 70 -12.60 9.25 -14.41
CA GLY A 70 -13.35 8.79 -15.60
C GLY A 70 -12.53 7.90 -16.53
N GLY A 71 -11.48 7.23 -16.01
CA GLY A 71 -10.66 6.28 -16.76
C GLY A 71 -9.34 6.83 -17.30
N MET A 72 -8.90 8.02 -16.90
CA MET A 72 -7.60 8.58 -17.30
C MET A 72 -6.45 7.85 -16.58
N HIS A 73 -5.28 7.83 -17.21
CA HIS A 73 -4.09 7.14 -16.73
C HIS A 73 -2.87 8.06 -16.73
N GLY A 74 -1.89 7.74 -15.87
CA GLY A 74 -0.57 8.39 -15.91
C GLY A 74 -0.39 9.51 -14.91
N ILE A 75 0.84 10.03 -14.85
CA ILE A 75 1.26 11.06 -13.91
C ILE A 75 0.63 12.40 -14.31
N GLU A 76 0.60 12.70 -15.59
CA GLU A 76 0.02 13.92 -16.14
C GLU A 76 -1.45 14.05 -15.76
N ALA A 77 -2.21 12.97 -15.95
CA ALA A 77 -3.63 12.94 -15.56
C ALA A 77 -3.82 13.13 -14.06
N ALA A 78 -2.99 12.50 -13.23
CA ALA A 78 -3.07 12.63 -11.78
C ALA A 78 -2.73 14.07 -11.33
N ALA A 79 -1.68 14.65 -11.87
CA ALA A 79 -1.25 16.01 -11.54
C ALA A 79 -2.28 17.06 -11.96
N VAL A 80 -2.74 17.00 -13.22
CA VAL A 80 -3.69 17.98 -13.75
C VAL A 80 -5.05 17.85 -13.04
N LEU A 81 -5.52 16.61 -12.76
CA LEU A 81 -6.76 16.40 -12.03
C LEU A 81 -6.68 16.94 -10.59
N GLY A 82 -5.54 16.75 -9.92
CA GLY A 82 -5.28 17.31 -8.60
C GLY A 82 -5.28 18.84 -8.61
N ALA A 83 -4.66 19.46 -9.61
CA ALA A 83 -4.57 20.92 -9.73
C ALA A 83 -5.92 21.58 -10.03
N VAL A 84 -6.79 20.92 -10.81
CA VAL A 84 -8.09 21.46 -11.27
C VAL A 84 -9.21 21.23 -10.24
N GLY A 85 -9.36 20.00 -9.74
CA GLY A 85 -10.51 19.60 -8.91
C GLY A 85 -10.14 19.04 -7.54
N GLY A 86 -8.84 18.97 -7.20
CA GLY A 86 -8.40 18.36 -5.94
C GLY A 86 -8.58 19.25 -4.71
N ASP A 87 -9.10 18.66 -3.62
CA ASP A 87 -9.08 19.29 -2.30
C ASP A 87 -7.87 18.80 -1.48
N ALA A 88 -6.81 19.62 -1.40
CA ALA A 88 -5.60 19.25 -0.67
C ALA A 88 -5.81 19.00 0.83
N LYS A 89 -6.92 19.47 1.43
CA LYS A 89 -7.22 19.20 2.85
C LYS A 89 -7.57 17.73 3.08
N SER A 90 -8.06 17.07 2.05
CA SER A 90 -8.45 15.66 2.09
C SER A 90 -7.28 14.69 1.89
N ALA A 91 -6.03 15.18 1.76
CA ALA A 91 -4.80 14.37 1.66
C ALA A 91 -4.94 13.18 0.67
N LEU A 92 -5.01 11.92 1.17
CA LEU A 92 -5.13 10.73 0.32
C LEU A 92 -6.55 10.52 -0.26
N GLU A 93 -7.49 11.38 0.04
CA GLU A 93 -8.84 11.45 -0.56
C GLU A 93 -9.00 12.72 -1.41
N VAL A 94 -7.90 13.35 -1.82
CA VAL A 94 -7.82 14.63 -2.55
C VAL A 94 -8.71 14.70 -3.81
N LEU A 95 -8.99 13.58 -4.45
CA LEU A 95 -9.80 13.49 -5.67
C LEU A 95 -11.26 13.08 -5.40
N GLU A 96 -11.70 12.95 -4.15
CA GLU A 96 -13.07 12.53 -3.83
C GLU A 96 -14.12 13.52 -4.37
N SER A 97 -13.84 14.82 -4.28
CA SER A 97 -14.75 15.90 -4.70
C SER A 97 -14.79 16.17 -6.20
N VAL A 98 -13.93 15.53 -6.99
CA VAL A 98 -13.84 15.75 -8.45
C VAL A 98 -15.15 15.41 -9.16
N ASP A 99 -15.66 16.35 -9.95
CA ASP A 99 -16.91 16.21 -10.69
C ASP A 99 -16.70 16.06 -12.22
N ASP A 100 -17.80 15.99 -12.98
CA ASP A 100 -17.76 15.86 -14.44
C ASP A 100 -17.17 17.10 -15.14
N LYS A 101 -17.30 18.29 -14.54
CA LYS A 101 -16.74 19.53 -15.11
C LYS A 101 -15.22 19.53 -14.96
N ASP A 102 -14.72 19.10 -13.82
CA ASP A 102 -13.29 18.96 -13.58
C ASP A 102 -12.69 17.96 -14.56
N ARG A 103 -13.32 16.78 -14.72
CA ARG A 103 -12.88 15.76 -15.69
C ARG A 103 -12.86 16.29 -17.13
N ALA A 104 -13.89 17.05 -17.52
CA ALA A 104 -13.94 17.67 -18.85
C ALA A 104 -12.84 18.71 -19.03
N ARG A 105 -12.58 19.54 -18.01
CA ARG A 105 -11.49 20.53 -18.03
C ARG A 105 -10.11 19.87 -18.12
N VAL A 106 -9.87 18.82 -17.36
CA VAL A 106 -8.62 18.04 -17.43
C VAL A 106 -8.41 17.43 -18.81
N ALA A 107 -9.48 16.85 -19.40
CA ALA A 107 -9.41 16.30 -20.75
C ALA A 107 -9.03 17.38 -21.81
N GLU A 108 -9.55 18.60 -21.65
CA GLU A 108 -9.18 19.74 -22.49
C GLU A 108 -7.71 20.12 -22.32
N LEU A 109 -7.25 20.32 -21.09
CA LEU A 109 -5.86 20.71 -20.78
C LEU A 109 -4.84 19.68 -21.27
N LEU A 110 -5.13 18.39 -21.13
CA LEU A 110 -4.26 17.32 -21.60
C LEU A 110 -4.21 17.16 -23.13
N THR A 111 -5.01 17.93 -23.90
CA THR A 111 -4.81 18.03 -25.37
C THR A 111 -3.55 18.80 -25.74
N ASP A 112 -3.10 19.69 -24.85
CA ASP A 112 -1.80 20.37 -24.98
C ASP A 112 -0.72 19.51 -24.32
N ALA A 113 0.11 18.89 -25.13
CA ALA A 113 1.23 18.04 -24.65
C ALA A 113 2.28 18.82 -23.84
N GLY A 114 2.31 20.16 -23.94
CA GLY A 114 3.21 21.03 -23.19
C GLY A 114 2.61 21.58 -21.89
N TYR A 115 1.39 21.21 -21.52
CA TYR A 115 0.77 21.70 -20.31
C TYR A 115 1.34 21.06 -19.03
N CYS A 116 1.73 19.79 -19.09
CA CYS A 116 2.31 19.05 -17.96
C CYS A 116 3.46 18.17 -18.43
N ASP A 117 4.69 18.55 -18.06
CA ASP A 117 5.90 17.80 -18.35
C ASP A 117 6.30 16.88 -17.21
N VAL A 118 6.54 15.60 -17.52
CA VAL A 118 6.96 14.58 -16.54
C VAL A 118 8.39 14.17 -16.75
N SER A 119 9.18 14.18 -15.68
CA SER A 119 10.60 13.82 -15.71
C SER A 119 11.00 12.80 -14.65
N LEU A 120 11.97 11.94 -14.98
CA LEU A 120 12.60 11.01 -14.04
C LEU A 120 13.73 11.71 -13.28
N VAL A 121 13.72 11.56 -11.94
CA VAL A 121 14.83 11.98 -11.07
C VAL A 121 15.53 10.74 -10.53
N GLU A 122 16.84 10.66 -10.73
CA GLU A 122 17.70 9.60 -10.20
C GLU A 122 18.42 10.07 -8.93
N GLY A 123 18.77 9.13 -8.02
CA GLY A 123 19.50 9.46 -6.79
C GLY A 123 18.68 10.04 -5.66
N VAL A 124 17.35 10.02 -5.80
CA VAL A 124 16.38 10.46 -4.77
C VAL A 124 15.78 9.25 -4.03
N PRO A 125 15.08 9.46 -2.89
CA PRO A 125 14.33 8.41 -2.21
C PRO A 125 13.37 7.67 -3.15
N ASN A 126 13.06 6.41 -2.84
CA ASN A 126 12.15 5.57 -3.65
C ASN A 126 10.76 6.20 -3.83
N LEU A 127 10.26 6.91 -2.82
CA LEU A 127 9.09 7.78 -2.93
C LEU A 127 9.58 9.22 -2.98
N TYR A 128 9.58 9.81 -4.16
CA TYR A 128 9.89 11.22 -4.40
C TYR A 128 9.00 11.78 -5.50
N ILE A 129 8.32 12.84 -5.18
CA ILE A 129 7.44 13.61 -6.08
C ILE A 129 7.76 15.08 -5.87
N LYS A 130 8.00 15.80 -6.97
CA LYS A 130 8.10 17.26 -6.99
C LYS A 130 7.16 17.80 -8.04
N VAL A 131 6.30 18.71 -7.66
CA VAL A 131 5.43 19.46 -8.56
C VAL A 131 5.82 20.91 -8.51
N ALA A 132 6.15 21.49 -9.67
CA ALA A 132 6.29 22.92 -9.86
C ALA A 132 5.15 23.39 -10.76
N ALA A 133 4.24 24.19 -10.24
CA ALA A 133 3.11 24.74 -10.95
C ALA A 133 3.35 26.24 -11.17
N THR A 134 3.13 26.74 -12.39
CA THR A 134 3.36 28.15 -12.77
C THR A 134 2.08 28.79 -13.27
N ALA A 135 1.83 30.02 -12.87
CA ALA A 135 0.75 30.87 -13.39
C ALA A 135 1.07 32.36 -13.22
N GLY A 136 0.83 33.16 -14.22
CA GLY A 136 0.97 34.62 -14.15
C GLY A 136 2.36 35.10 -13.76
N GLY A 137 3.42 34.32 -13.99
CA GLY A 137 4.80 34.62 -13.61
C GLY A 137 5.19 34.21 -12.18
N HIS A 138 4.28 33.57 -11.43
CA HIS A 138 4.54 32.98 -10.11
C HIS A 138 4.75 31.46 -10.23
N THR A 139 5.53 30.89 -9.30
CA THR A 139 5.82 29.44 -9.27
C THR A 139 5.61 28.91 -7.84
N ALA A 140 4.69 27.96 -7.71
CA ALA A 140 4.52 27.17 -6.49
C ALA A 140 5.22 25.82 -6.64
N VAL A 141 6.01 25.43 -5.62
CA VAL A 141 6.71 24.15 -5.60
C VAL A 141 6.31 23.34 -4.38
N VAL A 142 5.94 22.07 -4.59
CA VAL A 142 5.66 21.11 -3.54
C VAL A 142 6.52 19.86 -3.76
N GLU A 143 7.21 19.39 -2.71
CA GLU A 143 7.94 18.12 -2.71
C GLU A 143 7.38 17.18 -1.64
N ILE A 144 7.22 15.91 -1.99
CA ILE A 144 6.80 14.82 -1.11
C ILE A 144 7.88 13.74 -1.13
N THR A 145 8.34 13.29 0.05
CA THR A 145 9.37 12.25 0.17
C THR A 145 9.00 11.19 1.20
N ASP A 146 9.47 9.96 0.98
CA ASP A 146 9.38 8.80 1.89
C ASP A 146 7.97 8.28 2.18
N HIS A 147 6.98 9.14 2.39
CA HIS A 147 5.57 8.81 2.62
C HIS A 147 4.67 9.67 1.74
N HIS A 148 3.51 9.12 1.34
CA HIS A 148 2.61 9.73 0.36
C HIS A 148 2.06 11.12 0.73
N THR A 149 2.08 11.49 2.01
CA THR A 149 1.60 12.80 2.52
C THR A 149 2.69 13.62 3.20
N ASN A 150 3.94 13.16 3.17
CA ASN A 150 5.06 13.85 3.83
C ASN A 150 5.61 14.97 2.93
N VAL A 151 5.03 16.15 3.05
CA VAL A 151 5.47 17.37 2.33
C VAL A 151 6.76 17.87 2.95
N THR A 152 7.87 17.77 2.23
CA THR A 152 9.21 18.19 2.66
C THR A 152 9.62 19.55 2.13
N CYS A 153 8.99 20.03 1.05
CA CYS A 153 9.14 21.38 0.54
C CYS A 153 7.80 21.94 0.10
N HIS A 154 7.50 23.20 0.48
CA HIS A 154 6.31 23.91 0.04
C HIS A 154 6.62 25.41 -0.05
N THR A 155 6.74 25.93 -1.26
CA THR A 155 7.19 27.30 -1.51
C THR A 155 6.33 28.01 -2.57
N LEU A 156 6.26 29.33 -2.49
CA LEU A 156 5.80 30.23 -3.54
C LEU A 156 6.95 31.18 -3.90
N ASP A 157 7.37 31.22 -5.16
CA ASP A 157 8.49 32.00 -5.65
C ASP A 157 9.79 31.79 -4.83
N GLY A 158 10.01 30.55 -4.38
CA GLY A 158 11.13 30.15 -3.54
C GLY A 158 10.99 30.55 -2.05
N ILE A 159 9.89 31.18 -1.65
CA ILE A 159 9.60 31.56 -0.27
C ILE A 159 8.73 30.47 0.38
N PRO A 160 9.15 29.90 1.54
CA PRO A 160 8.35 28.90 2.24
C PRO A 160 6.96 29.41 2.64
N VAL A 161 5.92 28.67 2.29
CA VAL A 161 4.52 29.03 2.60
C VAL A 161 4.23 28.95 4.10
N CYS A 162 4.95 28.11 4.85
CA CYS A 162 4.79 27.95 6.31
C CYS A 162 5.42 29.07 7.15
N GLY A 163 5.98 30.11 6.55
CA GLY A 163 6.66 31.21 7.25
C GLY A 163 8.00 30.86 7.91
N LYS A 164 8.51 29.64 7.71
CA LYS A 164 9.83 29.18 8.15
C LYS A 164 10.83 29.27 6.98
N SER A 165 12.11 29.48 7.26
CA SER A 165 13.13 29.47 6.22
C SER A 165 13.25 28.07 5.57
N ALA A 166 13.75 27.99 4.33
CA ALA A 166 13.97 26.72 3.64
C ALA A 166 14.83 25.74 4.45
N GLY A 167 15.82 26.24 5.20
CA GLY A 167 16.66 25.44 6.10
C GLY A 167 15.89 24.91 7.32
N GLU A 168 14.93 25.70 7.84
CA GLU A 168 14.08 25.26 8.97
C GLU A 168 13.01 24.27 8.52
N CYS A 169 12.52 24.37 7.29
CA CYS A 169 11.64 23.36 6.70
C CYS A 169 12.40 22.03 6.48
N ALA A 170 13.62 22.06 5.96
CA ALA A 170 14.46 20.88 5.81
C ALA A 170 14.80 20.25 7.17
N ALA A 171 15.19 21.05 8.17
CA ALA A 171 15.46 20.58 9.53
C ALA A 171 14.21 20.02 10.23
N CYS A 172 13.00 20.56 9.97
CA CYS A 172 11.74 20.00 10.43
C CYS A 172 11.45 18.66 9.77
N ALA A 173 11.68 18.52 8.45
CA ALA A 173 11.52 17.27 7.72
C ALA A 173 12.51 16.19 8.21
N GLU A 174 13.80 16.58 8.38
CA GLU A 174 14.81 15.67 8.95
C GLU A 174 14.47 15.25 10.39
N ARG A 175 13.92 16.15 11.20
CA ARG A 175 13.49 15.82 12.57
C ARG A 175 12.27 14.89 12.58
N VAL A 176 11.29 15.10 11.72
CA VAL A 176 10.13 14.20 11.58
C VAL A 176 10.57 12.82 11.07
N VAL A 177 11.51 12.77 10.13
CA VAL A 177 12.10 11.52 9.65
C VAL A 177 12.91 10.83 10.74
N ALA A 178 13.69 11.58 11.52
CA ALA A 178 14.48 11.06 12.63
C ALA A 178 13.60 10.59 13.80
N GLU A 179 12.56 11.36 14.15
CA GLU A 179 11.57 10.97 15.17
C GLU A 179 10.84 9.69 14.76
N ARG A 180 10.38 9.60 13.50
CA ARG A 180 9.76 8.37 12.95
C ARG A 180 10.74 7.19 12.81
N ALA A 181 12.02 7.44 12.56
CA ALA A 181 13.05 6.40 12.55
C ALA A 181 13.38 5.92 13.98
N ALA A 182 13.35 6.82 14.98
CA ALA A 182 13.46 6.49 16.39
C ALA A 182 12.25 5.68 16.86
N ASP A 183 11.02 6.09 16.49
CA ASP A 183 9.79 5.32 16.79
C ASP A 183 9.81 3.90 16.21
N LYS A 184 10.46 3.70 15.05
CA LYS A 184 10.69 2.35 14.49
C LYS A 184 11.67 1.50 15.28
N ALA A 185 12.59 2.13 16.05
CA ALA A 185 13.61 1.43 16.81
C ALA A 185 13.13 0.95 18.19
N ASP A 186 12.05 1.53 18.73
CA ASP A 186 11.65 1.32 20.13
C ASP A 186 10.56 0.25 20.36
N THR A 187 9.94 -0.31 19.32
CA THR A 187 9.00 -1.43 19.49
C THR A 187 9.59 -2.68 18.81
N PRO A 188 10.23 -3.58 19.57
CA PRO A 188 10.73 -4.84 19.03
C PRO A 188 9.54 -5.74 18.67
N MET A 189 9.06 -5.62 17.41
CA MET A 189 8.02 -6.50 16.90
C MET A 189 8.62 -7.87 16.59
N SER A 190 7.95 -8.92 17.03
CA SER A 190 8.21 -10.30 16.64
C SER A 190 6.87 -11.02 16.45
N ILE A 191 6.88 -12.13 15.71
CA ILE A 191 5.67 -12.95 15.53
C ILE A 191 5.09 -13.34 16.90
N GLU A 192 5.94 -13.74 17.85
CA GLU A 192 5.53 -14.12 19.20
C GLU A 192 4.87 -12.96 19.95
N SER A 193 5.54 -11.79 20.03
CA SER A 193 4.98 -10.63 20.75
C SER A 193 3.71 -10.07 20.12
N ILE A 194 3.54 -10.22 18.80
CA ILE A 194 2.30 -9.85 18.10
C ILE A 194 1.18 -10.81 18.51
N ILE A 195 1.44 -12.14 18.54
CA ILE A 195 0.42 -13.12 18.96
C ILE A 195 0.02 -12.89 20.41
N ASP A 196 0.97 -12.68 21.33
CA ASP A 196 0.69 -12.38 22.73
C ASP A 196 -0.21 -11.14 22.89
N PHE A 197 0.05 -10.08 22.09
CA PHE A 197 -0.82 -8.89 22.09
C PHE A 197 -2.23 -9.21 21.61
N ILE A 198 -2.37 -10.02 20.57
CA ILE A 198 -3.68 -10.39 20.03
C ILE A 198 -4.48 -11.28 20.99
N GLU A 199 -3.82 -12.14 21.75
CA GLU A 199 -4.49 -13.05 22.69
C GLU A 199 -4.93 -12.35 23.98
N ASP A 200 -4.04 -11.56 24.59
CA ASP A 200 -4.22 -11.03 25.94
C ASP A 200 -4.21 -9.50 26.03
N GLY A 201 -3.82 -8.79 24.94
CA GLY A 201 -3.64 -7.34 24.95
C GLY A 201 -4.93 -6.53 24.90
N ASP A 202 -4.82 -5.27 25.32
CA ASP A 202 -5.87 -4.26 25.17
C ASP A 202 -5.78 -3.65 23.75
N ILE A 203 -6.82 -3.88 22.95
CA ILE A 203 -6.91 -3.49 21.54
C ILE A 203 -7.78 -2.25 21.29
N GLU A 204 -8.39 -1.68 22.33
CA GLU A 204 -9.46 -0.67 22.18
C GLU A 204 -8.98 0.58 21.44
N ASP A 205 -7.75 1.02 21.66
CA ASP A 205 -7.20 2.22 20.99
C ASP A 205 -7.02 2.05 19.47
N ALA A 206 -6.91 0.82 18.95
CA ALA A 206 -6.81 0.54 17.53
C ALA A 206 -8.09 -0.04 16.90
N ARG A 207 -9.08 -0.41 17.71
CA ARG A 207 -10.32 -1.06 17.26
C ARG A 207 -11.00 -0.31 16.12
N ALA A 208 -11.20 0.99 16.28
CA ALA A 208 -11.92 1.81 15.31
C ALA A 208 -11.25 1.83 13.92
N ALA A 209 -9.92 1.83 13.87
CA ALA A 209 -9.16 1.79 12.62
C ALA A 209 -9.34 0.46 11.90
N VAL A 210 -9.33 -0.66 12.63
CA VAL A 210 -9.51 -2.00 12.06
C VAL A 210 -10.96 -2.24 11.64
N GLU A 211 -11.94 -1.80 12.41
CA GLU A 211 -13.36 -1.86 12.01
C GLU A 211 -13.60 -1.07 10.72
N ARG A 212 -12.97 0.09 10.60
CA ARG A 212 -13.01 0.89 9.36
C ARG A 212 -12.38 0.16 8.19
N GLN A 213 -11.26 -0.55 8.39
CA GLN A 213 -10.64 -1.39 7.36
C GLN A 213 -11.57 -2.52 6.90
N ILE A 214 -12.20 -3.23 7.84
CA ILE A 214 -13.16 -4.30 7.55
C ILE A 214 -14.31 -3.77 6.69
N GLU A 215 -14.87 -2.62 7.06
CA GLU A 215 -15.96 -1.98 6.33
C GLU A 215 -15.54 -1.60 4.89
N LEU A 216 -14.49 -0.78 4.76
CA LEU A 216 -14.07 -0.22 3.47
C LEU A 216 -13.57 -1.30 2.51
N ASN A 217 -12.71 -2.20 2.99
CA ASN A 217 -12.15 -3.25 2.15
C ASN A 217 -13.20 -4.31 1.81
N GLY A 218 -14.18 -4.52 2.69
CA GLY A 218 -15.37 -5.34 2.40
C GLY A 218 -16.23 -4.74 1.29
N ALA A 219 -16.46 -3.43 1.34
CA ALA A 219 -17.28 -2.72 0.34
C ALA A 219 -16.68 -2.78 -1.07
N ILE A 220 -15.38 -2.46 -1.22
CA ILE A 220 -14.73 -2.51 -2.53
C ILE A 220 -14.61 -3.94 -3.09
N SER A 221 -14.49 -4.95 -2.22
CA SER A 221 -14.52 -6.35 -2.63
C SER A 221 -15.89 -6.75 -3.16
N ALA A 222 -16.96 -6.34 -2.49
CA ALA A 222 -18.32 -6.58 -2.94
C ALA A 222 -18.58 -5.92 -4.30
N GLU A 223 -18.12 -4.69 -4.50
CA GLU A 223 -18.18 -3.98 -5.77
C GLU A 223 -17.46 -4.73 -6.88
N GLY A 224 -16.22 -5.21 -6.62
CA GLY A 224 -15.42 -5.98 -7.58
C GLY A 224 -16.01 -7.35 -7.93
N LEU A 225 -16.80 -7.94 -7.03
CA LEU A 225 -17.54 -9.18 -7.31
C LEU A 225 -18.85 -8.93 -8.08
N ALA A 226 -19.53 -7.80 -7.82
CA ALA A 226 -20.81 -7.46 -8.43
C ALA A 226 -20.66 -6.96 -9.88
N HIS A 227 -19.61 -6.21 -10.17
CA HIS A 227 -19.40 -5.55 -11.45
C HIS A 227 -18.12 -5.98 -12.15
N ALA A 228 -18.06 -5.73 -13.47
CA ALA A 228 -16.89 -6.04 -14.29
C ALA A 228 -15.80 -4.97 -14.09
N TRP A 229 -14.71 -5.32 -13.40
CA TRP A 229 -13.55 -4.48 -13.17
C TRP A 229 -12.27 -5.16 -13.67
N GLY A 230 -11.50 -4.48 -14.49
CA GLY A 230 -10.20 -4.93 -14.96
C GLY A 230 -10.21 -6.29 -15.63
N ALA A 231 -9.41 -7.24 -15.13
CA ALA A 231 -9.33 -8.59 -15.65
C ALA A 231 -10.33 -9.58 -14.99
N GLU A 232 -11.17 -9.10 -14.08
CA GLU A 232 -12.21 -9.89 -13.39
C GLU A 232 -11.66 -11.17 -12.72
N VAL A 233 -10.47 -11.09 -12.13
CA VAL A 233 -9.81 -12.23 -11.51
C VAL A 233 -10.65 -12.82 -10.39
N GLY A 234 -11.21 -11.96 -9.51
CA GLY A 234 -12.07 -12.40 -8.41
C GLY A 234 -13.32 -13.13 -8.90
N ARG A 235 -14.01 -12.56 -9.89
CA ARG A 235 -15.21 -13.16 -10.49
C ARG A 235 -14.90 -14.49 -11.21
N THR A 236 -13.76 -14.56 -11.89
CA THR A 236 -13.28 -15.77 -12.55
C THR A 236 -13.05 -16.92 -11.55
N LEU A 237 -12.43 -16.60 -10.40
CA LEU A 237 -12.20 -17.59 -9.33
C LEU A 237 -13.51 -18.12 -8.77
N LEU A 238 -14.47 -17.24 -8.43
CA LEU A 238 -15.77 -17.66 -7.91
C LEU A 238 -16.57 -18.50 -8.90
N GLY A 239 -16.52 -18.16 -10.19
CA GLY A 239 -17.17 -18.97 -11.24
C GLY A 239 -16.64 -20.40 -11.33
N ALA A 240 -15.41 -20.66 -10.84
CA ALA A 240 -14.80 -21.98 -10.90
C ALA A 240 -15.13 -22.86 -9.68
N ARG A 241 -15.12 -22.31 -8.44
CA ARG A 241 -15.26 -23.10 -7.19
C ARG A 241 -15.84 -22.24 -6.05
N ALA A 242 -17.07 -21.77 -6.16
CA ALA A 242 -17.71 -20.92 -5.15
C ALA A 242 -17.95 -21.60 -3.79
N ASP A 243 -17.99 -22.90 -3.71
CA ASP A 243 -18.21 -23.71 -2.51
C ASP A 243 -16.93 -23.92 -1.67
N ASP A 244 -15.75 -23.67 -2.24
CA ASP A 244 -14.46 -23.76 -1.55
C ASP A 244 -14.09 -22.46 -0.85
N VAL A 245 -13.89 -22.49 0.48
CA VAL A 245 -13.52 -21.32 1.28
C VAL A 245 -12.18 -20.71 0.85
N ALA A 246 -11.20 -21.54 0.49
CA ALA A 246 -9.91 -21.06 -0.01
C ALA A 246 -10.07 -20.30 -1.32
N CYS A 247 -10.92 -20.79 -2.21
CA CYS A 247 -11.25 -20.11 -3.45
C CYS A 247 -11.98 -18.79 -3.22
N ARG A 248 -12.96 -18.73 -2.28
CA ARG A 248 -13.69 -17.51 -1.96
C ARG A 248 -12.78 -16.47 -1.31
N ALA A 249 -11.88 -16.86 -0.41
CA ALA A 249 -10.89 -15.98 0.22
C ALA A 249 -9.99 -15.30 -0.82
N ARG A 250 -9.47 -16.07 -1.78
CA ARG A 250 -8.69 -15.57 -2.93
C ARG A 250 -9.52 -14.66 -3.82
N ALA A 251 -10.76 -15.03 -4.10
CA ALA A 251 -11.66 -14.29 -4.96
C ALA A 251 -12.03 -12.93 -4.38
N ARG A 252 -12.36 -12.86 -3.08
CA ARG A 252 -12.66 -11.58 -2.40
C ARG A 252 -11.47 -10.63 -2.45
N ALA A 253 -10.26 -11.10 -2.12
CA ALA A 253 -9.05 -10.29 -2.16
C ALA A 253 -8.72 -9.82 -3.59
N ALA A 254 -8.82 -10.71 -4.59
CA ALA A 254 -8.60 -10.36 -5.98
C ALA A 254 -9.64 -9.34 -6.50
N ALA A 255 -10.92 -9.51 -6.18
CA ALA A 255 -12.00 -8.62 -6.61
C ALA A 255 -11.85 -7.19 -6.06
N GLY A 256 -11.47 -7.04 -4.79
CA GLY A 256 -11.16 -5.73 -4.23
C GLY A 256 -10.02 -5.03 -4.99
N SER A 257 -8.99 -5.80 -5.37
CA SER A 257 -7.91 -5.28 -6.20
C SER A 257 -8.32 -5.02 -7.65
N ASP A 258 -9.17 -5.87 -8.26
CA ASP A 258 -9.73 -5.63 -9.59
C ASP A 258 -10.43 -4.27 -9.64
N ALA A 259 -11.33 -3.98 -8.70
CA ALA A 259 -12.04 -2.71 -8.61
C ALA A 259 -11.06 -1.54 -8.36
N ARG A 260 -10.20 -1.68 -7.35
CA ARG A 260 -9.27 -0.61 -6.94
C ARG A 260 -8.30 -0.21 -8.05
N MET A 261 -7.69 -1.19 -8.75
CA MET A 261 -6.68 -0.92 -9.79
C MET A 261 -7.26 -0.37 -11.09
N ASN A 262 -8.56 -0.45 -11.26
CA ASN A 262 -9.24 -0.01 -12.48
C ASN A 262 -10.17 1.21 -12.26
N GLY A 263 -9.92 1.99 -11.19
CA GLY A 263 -10.48 3.32 -11.01
C GLY A 263 -11.80 3.38 -10.24
N CYS A 264 -12.17 2.31 -9.52
CA CYS A 264 -13.32 2.36 -8.60
C CYS A 264 -13.13 3.49 -7.59
N ALA A 265 -14.19 4.29 -7.40
CA ALA A 265 -14.18 5.46 -6.54
C ALA A 265 -14.45 5.14 -5.05
N LEU A 266 -14.52 3.86 -4.67
CA LEU A 266 -14.66 3.49 -3.28
C LEU A 266 -13.31 3.58 -2.55
N PRO A 267 -13.28 4.17 -1.34
CA PRO A 267 -12.07 4.23 -0.53
C PRO A 267 -11.69 2.84 0.01
N VAL A 268 -10.43 2.69 0.37
CA VAL A 268 -9.88 1.50 1.04
C VAL A 268 -9.06 1.91 2.25
N ALA A 269 -8.98 1.06 3.26
CA ALA A 269 -7.96 1.18 4.28
C ALA A 269 -6.67 0.53 3.77
N ILE A 270 -5.58 1.29 3.81
CA ILE A 270 -4.25 0.85 3.38
C ILE A 270 -3.49 0.18 4.53
N VAL A 271 -2.54 -0.69 4.20
CA VAL A 271 -1.52 -1.22 5.12
C VAL A 271 -0.16 -1.05 4.45
N CYS A 272 0.84 -0.60 5.18
CA CYS A 272 2.17 -0.30 4.65
C CYS A 272 2.15 0.61 3.41
N GLY A 273 1.28 1.61 3.39
CA GLY A 273 1.14 2.56 2.29
C GLY A 273 0.46 2.02 1.04
N SER A 274 -0.16 0.83 1.08
CA SER A 274 -0.80 0.21 -0.08
C SER A 274 -2.19 -0.35 0.24
N GLY A 275 -3.21 0.08 -0.52
CA GLY A 275 -4.57 -0.47 -0.41
C GLY A 275 -4.65 -1.93 -0.81
N ASN A 276 -3.84 -2.39 -1.77
CA ASN A 276 -3.77 -3.81 -2.11
C ASN A 276 -3.26 -4.66 -0.94
N GLN A 277 -2.36 -4.13 -0.11
CA GLN A 277 -1.92 -4.82 1.10
C GLN A 277 -3.06 -4.85 2.13
N GLY A 278 -3.74 -3.73 2.39
CA GLY A 278 -4.90 -3.70 3.30
C GLY A 278 -6.02 -4.65 2.88
N ILE A 279 -6.35 -4.69 1.59
CA ILE A 279 -7.28 -5.65 0.98
C ILE A 279 -6.83 -7.11 1.25
N THR A 280 -5.54 -7.39 1.04
CA THR A 280 -4.99 -8.75 1.18
C THR A 280 -4.89 -9.18 2.64
N CYS A 281 -4.62 -8.27 3.57
CA CYS A 281 -4.62 -8.57 5.01
C CYS A 281 -6.03 -8.89 5.53
N ALA A 282 -7.05 -8.13 5.13
CA ALA A 282 -8.37 -8.23 5.72
C ALA A 282 -9.27 -9.29 5.07
N LEU A 283 -9.40 -9.30 3.74
CA LEU A 283 -10.47 -10.04 3.06
C LEU A 283 -10.38 -11.57 3.18
N PRO A 284 -9.20 -12.21 3.07
CA PRO A 284 -9.10 -13.64 3.30
C PRO A 284 -9.45 -14.03 4.74
N VAL A 285 -9.06 -13.18 5.70
CA VAL A 285 -9.36 -13.37 7.13
C VAL A 285 -10.86 -13.25 7.40
N MET A 286 -11.51 -12.25 6.82
CA MET A 286 -12.97 -12.07 6.91
C MET A 286 -13.72 -13.28 6.36
N GLU A 287 -13.28 -13.83 5.23
CA GLU A 287 -13.90 -15.01 4.62
C GLU A 287 -13.78 -16.25 5.52
N TYR A 288 -12.60 -16.48 6.10
CA TYR A 288 -12.41 -17.60 7.02
C TYR A 288 -13.14 -17.40 8.34
N ALA A 289 -13.19 -16.19 8.89
CA ALA A 289 -13.96 -15.90 10.10
C ALA A 289 -15.46 -16.14 9.88
N GLU A 290 -16.01 -15.76 8.74
CA GLU A 290 -17.39 -16.05 8.34
C GLU A 290 -17.63 -17.56 8.20
N TYR A 291 -16.76 -18.28 7.51
CA TYR A 291 -16.83 -19.73 7.34
C TYR A 291 -16.79 -20.47 8.67
N LEU A 292 -15.92 -20.07 9.58
CA LEU A 292 -15.77 -20.64 10.94
C LEU A 292 -16.84 -20.15 11.91
N ARG A 293 -17.68 -19.17 11.51
CA ARG A 293 -18.71 -18.54 12.35
C ARG A 293 -18.13 -17.89 13.62
N CYS A 294 -16.99 -17.25 13.49
CA CYS A 294 -16.37 -16.50 14.57
C CYS A 294 -17.24 -15.30 14.97
N ASP A 295 -17.15 -14.91 16.25
CA ASP A 295 -17.74 -13.67 16.71
C ASP A 295 -16.95 -12.45 16.17
N HIS A 296 -17.53 -11.26 16.36
CA HIS A 296 -16.95 -10.02 15.84
C HIS A 296 -15.61 -9.66 16.51
N GLU A 297 -15.48 -9.91 17.80
CA GLU A 297 -14.24 -9.67 18.55
C GLU A 297 -13.09 -10.51 17.99
N ARG A 298 -13.36 -11.78 17.72
CA ARG A 298 -12.37 -12.70 17.15
C ARG A 298 -11.98 -12.30 15.73
N LEU A 299 -12.92 -11.80 14.91
CA LEU A 299 -12.63 -11.24 13.59
C LEU A 299 -11.71 -10.02 13.68
N VAL A 300 -12.03 -9.04 14.54
CA VAL A 300 -11.22 -7.82 14.71
C VAL A 300 -9.79 -8.17 15.11
N ARG A 301 -9.61 -9.02 16.11
CA ARG A 301 -8.28 -9.49 16.55
C ARG A 301 -7.53 -10.23 15.46
N ALA A 302 -8.20 -11.05 14.65
CA ALA A 302 -7.58 -11.76 13.54
C ALA A 302 -7.09 -10.80 12.44
N VAL A 303 -7.86 -9.76 12.13
CA VAL A 303 -7.43 -8.73 11.16
C VAL A 303 -6.25 -7.93 11.70
N MET A 304 -6.25 -7.55 12.98
CA MET A 304 -5.10 -6.92 13.65
C MET A 304 -3.84 -7.78 13.57
N LEU A 305 -3.97 -9.09 13.83
CA LEU A 305 -2.86 -10.05 13.71
C LEU A 305 -2.28 -10.04 12.29
N SER A 306 -3.15 -10.09 11.29
CA SER A 306 -2.76 -10.04 9.89
C SER A 306 -2.01 -8.77 9.54
N ASP A 307 -2.51 -7.62 9.96
CA ASP A 307 -1.91 -6.31 9.67
C ASP A 307 -0.54 -6.16 10.34
N LEU A 308 -0.44 -6.47 11.63
CA LEU A 308 0.83 -6.36 12.38
C LEU A 308 1.92 -7.27 11.80
N ILE A 309 1.58 -8.52 11.45
CA ILE A 309 2.54 -9.44 10.80
C ILE A 309 2.95 -8.90 9.43
N ALA A 310 2.03 -8.36 8.64
CA ALA A 310 2.35 -7.75 7.36
C ALA A 310 3.29 -6.55 7.52
N VAL A 311 3.03 -5.67 8.50
CA VAL A 311 3.87 -4.52 8.84
C VAL A 311 5.26 -4.98 9.29
N HIS A 312 5.31 -5.98 10.17
CA HIS A 312 6.57 -6.56 10.66
C HIS A 312 7.44 -7.07 9.51
N ILE A 313 6.90 -7.92 8.64
CA ILE A 313 7.64 -8.45 7.48
C ILE A 313 8.06 -7.31 6.54
N LYS A 314 7.16 -6.36 6.27
CA LYS A 314 7.42 -5.24 5.37
C LYS A 314 8.52 -4.31 5.86
N SER A 315 8.71 -4.18 7.17
CA SER A 315 9.77 -3.36 7.77
C SER A 315 11.18 -3.80 7.35
N TYR A 316 11.39 -5.09 7.09
CA TYR A 316 12.67 -5.65 6.60
C TYR A 316 12.92 -5.39 5.12
N ILE A 317 11.85 -5.20 4.31
CA ILE A 317 11.93 -5.00 2.86
C ILE A 317 12.06 -3.52 2.52
N GLY A 318 11.32 -2.65 3.22
CA GLY A 318 11.23 -1.21 2.96
C GLY A 318 9.95 -0.84 2.20
N ALA A 319 9.68 0.48 2.08
CA ALA A 319 8.40 1.01 1.58
C ALA A 319 8.12 0.61 0.12
N LEU A 320 9.01 0.93 -0.80
CA LEU A 320 8.90 0.60 -2.22
C LEU A 320 10.07 -0.29 -2.65
N SER A 321 9.76 -1.36 -3.38
CA SER A 321 10.73 -2.38 -3.82
C SER A 321 10.15 -3.17 -5.00
N ALA A 322 11.01 -3.84 -5.75
CA ALA A 322 10.58 -4.87 -6.71
C ALA A 322 9.99 -6.12 -6.02
N PHE A 323 10.14 -6.28 -4.71
CA PHE A 323 9.46 -7.33 -3.94
C PHE A 323 7.99 -6.96 -3.73
N CYS A 324 7.07 -7.80 -4.16
CA CYS A 324 5.64 -7.51 -4.10
C CYS A 324 5.12 -7.50 -2.65
N GLY A 325 4.53 -6.38 -2.21
CA GLY A 325 3.96 -6.25 -0.87
C GLY A 325 2.77 -7.18 -0.59
N ALA A 326 2.11 -7.70 -1.63
CA ALA A 326 1.06 -8.70 -1.48
C ALA A 326 1.53 -9.97 -0.77
N ILE A 327 2.83 -10.31 -0.84
CA ILE A 327 3.41 -11.46 -0.12
C ILE A 327 3.40 -11.20 1.39
N CYS A 328 3.83 -10.02 1.84
CA CYS A 328 3.81 -9.67 3.26
C CYS A 328 2.39 -9.73 3.83
N ALA A 329 1.44 -9.14 3.10
CA ALA A 329 0.03 -9.14 3.46
C ALA A 329 -0.57 -10.55 3.47
N ALA A 330 -0.22 -11.40 2.50
CA ALA A 330 -0.68 -12.79 2.46
C ALA A 330 -0.08 -13.62 3.61
N CYS A 331 1.18 -13.39 3.99
CA CYS A 331 1.76 -14.01 5.19
C CYS A 331 0.96 -13.66 6.45
N GLY A 332 0.59 -12.38 6.60
CA GLY A 332 -0.28 -11.93 7.69
C GLY A 332 -1.64 -12.63 7.67
N ALA A 333 -2.29 -12.65 6.49
CA ALA A 333 -3.59 -13.31 6.34
C ALA A 333 -3.53 -14.81 6.63
N GLY A 334 -2.50 -15.53 6.13
CA GLY A 334 -2.30 -16.95 6.42
C GLY A 334 -2.07 -17.22 7.91
N ALA A 335 -1.28 -16.39 8.58
CA ALA A 335 -1.04 -16.46 10.02
C ALA A 335 -2.34 -16.27 10.82
N ALA A 336 -3.15 -15.26 10.44
CA ALA A 336 -4.44 -14.99 11.06
C ALA A 336 -5.45 -16.13 10.83
N ILE A 337 -5.47 -16.72 9.63
CA ILE A 337 -6.28 -17.91 9.34
C ILE A 337 -5.85 -19.06 10.25
N THR A 338 -4.53 -19.28 10.41
CA THR A 338 -4.01 -20.33 11.31
C THR A 338 -4.47 -20.10 12.75
N TRP A 339 -4.39 -18.86 13.24
CA TRP A 339 -4.89 -18.49 14.57
C TRP A 339 -6.40 -18.71 14.72
N LEU A 340 -7.21 -18.30 13.72
CA LEU A 340 -8.67 -18.54 13.70
C LEU A 340 -9.02 -20.02 13.79
N CYS A 341 -8.22 -20.88 13.13
CA CYS A 341 -8.38 -22.33 13.17
C CYS A 341 -7.82 -23.00 14.42
N GLY A 342 -7.36 -22.21 15.42
CA GLY A 342 -6.83 -22.72 16.70
C GLY A 342 -5.40 -23.26 16.61
N GLY A 343 -4.62 -22.81 15.63
CA GLY A 343 -3.20 -23.14 15.51
C GLY A 343 -2.35 -22.57 16.64
N THR A 344 -1.28 -23.28 17.01
CA THR A 344 -0.30 -22.84 18.00
C THR A 344 0.60 -21.74 17.46
N HIS A 345 1.33 -21.02 18.35
CA HIS A 345 2.34 -20.02 17.96
C HIS A 345 3.36 -20.59 16.98
N GLU A 346 3.80 -21.83 17.18
CA GLU A 346 4.71 -22.52 16.28
C GLU A 346 4.09 -22.73 14.89
N GLN A 347 2.81 -23.14 14.82
CA GLN A 347 2.09 -23.32 13.55
C GLN A 347 1.86 -22.00 12.83
N ILE A 348 1.60 -20.91 13.55
CA ILE A 348 1.49 -19.56 12.99
C ILE A 348 2.83 -19.14 12.36
N GLY A 349 3.95 -19.30 13.07
CA GLY A 349 5.29 -19.04 12.56
C GLY A 349 5.65 -19.93 11.36
N ALA A 350 5.27 -21.21 11.39
CA ALA A 350 5.46 -22.13 10.28
C ALA A 350 4.65 -21.72 9.04
N THR A 351 3.43 -21.23 9.22
CA THR A 351 2.62 -20.68 8.11
C THR A 351 3.32 -19.53 7.41
N VAL A 352 3.88 -18.57 8.18
CA VAL A 352 4.66 -17.46 7.62
C VAL A 352 5.88 -17.96 6.85
N SER A 353 6.66 -18.87 7.45
CA SER A 353 7.87 -19.43 6.82
C SER A 353 7.54 -20.21 5.54
N ASN A 354 6.49 -21.05 5.56
CA ASN A 354 6.02 -21.81 4.40
C ASN A 354 5.57 -20.87 3.27
N THR A 355 4.86 -19.80 3.60
CA THR A 355 4.40 -18.81 2.62
C THR A 355 5.58 -18.07 1.97
N LEU A 356 6.53 -17.60 2.77
CA LEU A 356 7.74 -16.92 2.27
C LEU A 356 8.60 -17.86 1.41
N GLY A 357 8.77 -19.12 1.82
CA GLY A 357 9.51 -20.11 1.05
C GLY A 357 8.86 -20.48 -0.29
N ASN A 358 7.55 -20.32 -0.40
CA ASN A 358 6.81 -20.63 -1.63
C ASN A 358 6.83 -19.46 -2.64
N VAL A 359 6.43 -18.23 -2.19
CA VAL A 359 6.17 -17.10 -3.11
C VAL A 359 7.10 -15.90 -2.90
N GLY A 360 8.16 -16.06 -2.14
CA GLY A 360 9.13 -14.98 -1.81
C GLY A 360 9.90 -14.41 -3.01
N GLY A 361 9.38 -14.49 -4.22
CA GLY A 361 10.03 -14.00 -5.45
C GLY A 361 9.07 -13.31 -6.42
N ILE A 362 7.80 -13.10 -6.06
CA ILE A 362 6.86 -12.38 -6.95
C ILE A 362 7.33 -10.94 -7.09
N VAL A 363 7.60 -10.51 -8.32
CA VAL A 363 8.06 -9.14 -8.61
C VAL A 363 6.91 -8.15 -8.62
N CYS A 364 7.18 -6.95 -8.10
CA CYS A 364 6.32 -5.77 -8.23
C CYS A 364 6.77 -4.96 -9.45
N ASP A 365 5.94 -4.91 -10.47
CA ASP A 365 6.15 -4.16 -11.70
C ASP A 365 5.17 -2.98 -11.82
N GLY A 366 4.77 -2.40 -10.69
CA GLY A 366 3.86 -1.26 -10.58
C GLY A 366 2.39 -1.66 -10.39
N ALA A 367 1.54 -0.66 -10.12
CA ALA A 367 0.12 -0.85 -9.89
C ALA A 367 -0.64 -1.01 -11.22
N LYS A 368 -1.45 -2.07 -11.35
CA LYS A 368 -2.22 -2.40 -12.54
C LYS A 368 -3.17 -3.58 -12.33
N ALA A 369 -4.00 -3.89 -13.31
CA ALA A 369 -4.99 -4.97 -13.25
C ALA A 369 -4.40 -6.34 -12.84
N SER A 370 -3.16 -6.68 -13.25
CA SER A 370 -2.53 -7.96 -12.88
C SER A 370 -2.19 -8.07 -11.38
N CYS A 371 -2.30 -7.00 -10.58
CA CYS A 371 -2.15 -7.07 -9.13
C CYS A 371 -3.15 -8.03 -8.49
N ALA A 372 -4.39 -8.10 -8.99
CA ALA A 372 -5.42 -9.03 -8.53
C ALA A 372 -4.97 -10.50 -8.64
N ALA A 373 -4.32 -10.86 -9.75
CA ALA A 373 -3.79 -12.21 -9.95
C ALA A 373 -2.60 -12.50 -9.01
N LYS A 374 -1.71 -11.53 -8.77
CA LYS A 374 -0.59 -11.68 -7.83
C LYS A 374 -1.08 -11.84 -6.39
N ILE A 375 -2.12 -11.09 -5.99
CA ILE A 375 -2.78 -11.24 -4.69
C ILE A 375 -3.39 -12.63 -4.56
N SER A 376 -4.15 -13.09 -5.56
CA SER A 376 -4.71 -14.44 -5.55
C SER A 376 -3.64 -15.52 -5.38
N ALA A 377 -2.50 -15.41 -6.08
CA ALA A 377 -1.39 -16.34 -5.98
C ALA A 377 -0.72 -16.31 -4.59
N ALA A 378 -0.53 -15.10 -4.03
CA ALA A 378 0.06 -14.96 -2.70
C ALA A 378 -0.85 -15.53 -1.60
N VAL A 379 -2.17 -15.27 -1.68
CA VAL A 379 -3.17 -15.82 -0.74
C VAL A 379 -3.27 -17.34 -0.87
N ASP A 380 -3.20 -17.89 -2.09
CA ASP A 380 -3.16 -19.33 -2.30
C ASP A 380 -1.97 -20.00 -1.62
N ALA A 381 -0.79 -19.40 -1.77
CA ALA A 381 0.43 -19.86 -1.10
C ALA A 381 0.33 -19.75 0.44
N ALA A 382 -0.33 -18.73 0.95
CA ALA A 382 -0.53 -18.56 2.39
C ALA A 382 -1.51 -19.59 2.97
N ILE A 383 -2.57 -19.90 2.24
CA ILE A 383 -3.52 -20.97 2.62
C ILE A 383 -2.82 -22.33 2.57
N LEU A 384 -2.03 -22.62 1.53
CA LEU A 384 -1.22 -23.85 1.49
C LEU A 384 -0.25 -23.90 2.66
N GLY A 385 0.40 -22.75 3.01
CA GLY A 385 1.29 -22.65 4.15
C GLY A 385 0.58 -22.96 5.47
N HIS A 386 -0.66 -22.48 5.64
CA HIS A 386 -1.56 -22.81 6.73
C HIS A 386 -1.88 -24.31 6.79
N ASP A 387 -2.34 -24.88 5.68
CA ASP A 387 -2.71 -26.29 5.62
C ASP A 387 -1.54 -27.22 5.97
N MET A 388 -0.32 -26.87 5.51
CA MET A 388 0.90 -27.58 5.86
C MET A 388 1.20 -27.47 7.36
N ALA A 389 1.16 -26.25 7.91
CA ALA A 389 1.46 -25.99 9.32
C ALA A 389 0.48 -26.73 10.25
N MET A 390 -0.81 -26.71 9.95
CA MET A 390 -1.84 -27.43 10.72
C MET A 390 -1.65 -28.94 10.73
N GLN A 391 -0.95 -29.49 9.71
CA GLN A 391 -0.59 -30.92 9.64
C GLN A 391 0.81 -31.20 10.23
N GLY A 392 1.45 -30.23 10.86
CA GLY A 392 2.81 -30.36 11.38
C GLY A 392 3.87 -30.51 10.29
N ARG A 393 3.62 -29.96 9.10
CA ARG A 393 4.53 -29.97 7.94
C ARG A 393 5.06 -28.58 7.66
N GLY A 394 6.31 -28.49 7.23
CA GLY A 394 6.93 -27.22 6.85
C GLY A 394 8.28 -27.45 6.18
N PHE A 395 8.79 -26.38 5.56
CA PHE A 395 10.15 -26.36 5.05
C PHE A 395 11.16 -26.29 6.20
N ARG A 396 12.33 -26.90 6.03
CA ARG A 396 13.33 -27.04 7.08
C ARG A 396 14.40 -25.97 6.97
N ALA A 397 15.01 -25.62 8.10
CA ALA A 397 16.17 -24.77 8.13
C ALA A 397 17.27 -25.30 7.18
N GLY A 398 17.85 -24.39 6.39
CA GLY A 398 18.84 -24.70 5.37
C GLY A 398 18.26 -25.09 4.00
N GLU A 399 16.94 -25.18 3.85
CA GLU A 399 16.29 -25.32 2.55
C GLU A 399 16.12 -23.92 1.91
N GLY A 400 17.13 -23.51 1.16
CA GLY A 400 17.17 -22.20 0.51
C GLY A 400 17.28 -21.04 1.49
N LEU A 401 16.25 -20.16 1.54
CA LEU A 401 16.21 -18.98 2.41
C LEU A 401 15.52 -19.25 3.75
N ILE A 402 15.02 -20.46 3.98
CA ILE A 402 14.40 -20.85 5.24
C ILE A 402 15.50 -21.02 6.30
N GLN A 403 15.31 -20.38 7.46
CA GLN A 403 16.25 -20.38 8.56
C GLN A 403 15.68 -21.12 9.78
N ASP A 404 16.46 -21.18 10.87
CA ASP A 404 16.09 -21.89 12.11
C ASP A 404 14.85 -21.29 12.79
N THR A 405 14.63 -19.98 12.65
CA THR A 405 13.46 -19.29 13.21
C THR A 405 12.70 -18.53 12.13
N VAL A 406 11.40 -18.24 12.38
CA VAL A 406 10.57 -17.43 11.51
C VAL A 406 11.16 -16.03 11.35
N GLU A 407 11.70 -15.43 12.41
CA GLU A 407 12.33 -14.10 12.36
C GLU A 407 13.56 -14.06 11.45
N GLN A 408 14.40 -15.08 11.52
CA GLN A 408 15.56 -15.19 10.64
C GLN A 408 15.14 -15.42 9.17
N THR A 409 14.06 -16.17 8.93
CA THR A 409 13.48 -16.35 7.59
C THR A 409 12.93 -15.02 7.05
N ILE A 410 12.21 -14.26 7.88
CA ILE A 410 11.73 -12.89 7.54
C ILE A 410 12.91 -11.97 7.20
N ALA A 411 13.96 -11.97 8.02
CA ALA A 411 15.15 -11.16 7.80
C ALA A 411 15.86 -11.52 6.49
N SER A 412 15.98 -12.82 6.17
CA SER A 412 16.60 -13.31 4.93
C SER A 412 15.80 -12.87 3.69
N MET A 413 14.47 -13.02 3.73
CA MET A 413 13.58 -12.54 2.66
C MET A 413 13.59 -11.02 2.54
N GLY A 414 13.61 -10.31 3.66
CA GLY A 414 13.74 -8.87 3.70
C GLY A 414 15.03 -8.37 3.04
N TYR A 415 16.13 -9.06 3.27
CA TYR A 415 17.42 -8.75 2.63
C TYR A 415 17.33 -8.93 1.10
N VAL A 416 16.75 -10.04 0.62
CA VAL A 416 16.51 -10.25 -0.81
C VAL A 416 15.67 -9.11 -1.40
N GLY A 417 14.58 -8.73 -0.74
CA GLY A 417 13.70 -7.67 -1.22
C GLY A 417 14.36 -6.29 -1.23
N ARG A 418 15.12 -5.95 -0.17
CA ARG A 418 15.72 -4.62 0.00
C ARG A 418 17.02 -4.45 -0.79
N VAL A 419 17.86 -5.48 -0.82
CA VAL A 419 19.20 -5.43 -1.41
C VAL A 419 19.25 -6.20 -2.72
N GLY A 420 18.83 -7.47 -2.72
CA GLY A 420 18.94 -8.34 -3.88
C GLY A 420 18.09 -7.91 -5.07
N MET A 421 16.93 -7.31 -4.81
CA MET A 421 16.02 -6.88 -5.88
C MET A 421 16.18 -5.40 -6.29
N LYS A 422 17.21 -4.69 -5.81
CA LYS A 422 17.43 -3.28 -6.13
C LYS A 422 17.65 -3.06 -7.63
N ASP A 423 18.55 -3.84 -8.24
CA ASP A 423 18.81 -3.76 -9.68
C ASP A 423 17.61 -4.26 -10.50
N THR A 424 16.89 -5.26 -10.00
CA THR A 424 15.64 -5.74 -10.61
C THR A 424 14.60 -4.62 -10.71
N ASP A 425 14.49 -3.76 -9.71
CA ASP A 425 13.58 -2.61 -9.71
C ASP A 425 13.94 -1.59 -10.80
N VAL A 426 15.23 -1.30 -10.95
CA VAL A 426 15.76 -0.42 -12.00
C VAL A 426 15.51 -1.00 -13.40
N GLU A 427 15.76 -2.30 -13.61
CA GLU A 427 15.55 -2.93 -14.91
C GLU A 427 14.06 -3.03 -15.28
N ILE A 428 13.18 -3.31 -14.32
CA ILE A 428 11.73 -3.25 -14.54
C ILE A 428 11.33 -1.84 -15.05
N LEU A 429 11.80 -0.79 -14.38
CA LEU A 429 11.55 0.58 -14.80
C LEU A 429 12.08 0.84 -16.22
N ASN A 430 13.34 0.48 -16.50
CA ASN A 430 13.97 0.67 -17.81
C ASN A 430 13.18 0.01 -18.95
N ILE A 431 12.66 -1.20 -18.72
CA ILE A 431 11.78 -1.90 -19.68
C ILE A 431 10.47 -1.11 -19.85
N MET A 432 9.84 -0.67 -18.76
CA MET A 432 8.55 0.02 -18.80
C MET A 432 8.61 1.37 -19.51
N ILE A 433 9.73 2.10 -19.41
CA ILE A 433 9.93 3.39 -20.09
C ILE A 433 10.63 3.26 -21.45
N GLY A 434 10.92 2.03 -21.91
CA GLY A 434 11.53 1.75 -23.22
C GLY A 434 13.01 2.07 -23.32
N LYS A 435 13.72 2.29 -22.20
CA LYS A 435 15.19 2.45 -22.19
C LYS A 435 15.89 1.13 -22.50
N THR A 436 15.39 0.00 -22.00
CA THR A 436 15.88 -1.34 -22.33
C THR A 436 14.93 -2.00 -23.32
N ARG A 437 15.44 -2.34 -24.51
CA ARG A 437 14.70 -3.16 -25.50
C ARG A 437 15.07 -4.62 -25.28
N VAL A 438 14.09 -5.45 -24.97
CA VAL A 438 14.30 -6.88 -24.64
C VAL A 438 14.18 -7.77 -25.87
N CYS A 439 13.60 -7.26 -26.99
CA CYS A 439 13.49 -7.94 -28.30
C CYS A 439 13.45 -6.91 -29.42
#